data_1a966c1771db61c06bcba703d05cbec7
#
_entry.id   1a966c1771db61c06bcba703d05cbec7
#
_cell.length_a   1.000
_cell.length_b   1.000
_cell.length_c   1.000
_cell.angle_alpha   90.00
_cell.angle_beta   90.00
_cell.angle_gamma   90.00
#
_symmetry.space_group_name_H-M   'P 1'
#
loop_
_entity.id
_entity.type
_entity.pdbx_description
1 polymer ?
#
loop_
_entity_poly.entity_id
_entity_poly.type
_entity_poly.pdbx_seq_one_letter_code
_entity_poly.pdbx_strand_id
1 'polypeptide(L)'
;IYVSFDEGDHWQSLQLNLPVVPIHDFVVKENDLIVATHGRSFWILDDISPLRSIPSSTSNCALIAPRAAIRQNIHWSAGLFNGDGKDYSPAFGVPGTSYITELPDGRKERKYLDTGENPPLGAILYYWLDEKSVGKDVKISVKDSLGRIVANCDSSNKKSDDHRKPTSYVGLNRFIWDLTE
;
A
#
# COMPACT_ATOMS: atom_id res chain seq x y z
N ILE A 1 -11.23 -13.26 -6.38
CA ILE A 1 -11.66 -12.01 -7.05
C ILE A 1 -10.76 -11.76 -8.24
N TYR A 2 -11.35 -11.24 -9.32
CA TYR A 2 -10.66 -10.91 -10.56
C TYR A 2 -11.03 -9.51 -11.00
N VAL A 3 -10.17 -8.89 -11.77
CA VAL A 3 -10.35 -7.57 -12.37
C VAL A 3 -10.10 -7.65 -13.87
N SER A 4 -10.88 -6.91 -14.64
CA SER A 4 -10.68 -6.70 -16.06
C SER A 4 -10.42 -5.22 -16.33
N PHE A 5 -9.51 -4.92 -17.27
CA PHE A 5 -9.20 -3.57 -17.73
C PHE A 5 -9.65 -3.33 -19.17
N ASP A 6 -10.31 -4.30 -19.79
CA ASP A 6 -10.73 -4.33 -21.19
C ASP A 6 -12.18 -4.85 -21.35
N GLU A 7 -13.07 -4.39 -20.48
CA GLU A 7 -14.51 -4.66 -20.51
C GLU A 7 -14.89 -6.15 -20.39
N GLY A 8 -13.96 -6.97 -19.86
CA GLY A 8 -14.20 -8.40 -19.61
C GLY A 8 -13.55 -9.34 -20.59
N ASP A 9 -12.80 -8.85 -21.58
CA ASP A 9 -12.10 -9.70 -22.55
C ASP A 9 -10.96 -10.49 -21.88
N HIS A 10 -10.22 -9.87 -20.95
CA HIS A 10 -9.16 -10.52 -20.17
C HIS A 10 -9.34 -10.26 -18.68
N TRP A 11 -9.10 -11.30 -17.88
CA TRP A 11 -9.24 -11.24 -16.43
C TRP A 11 -7.92 -11.55 -15.73
N GLN A 12 -7.60 -10.72 -14.71
CA GLN A 12 -6.41 -10.88 -13.88
C GLN A 12 -6.84 -11.10 -12.43
N SER A 13 -6.06 -11.88 -11.68
CA SER A 13 -6.34 -12.10 -10.26
C SER A 13 -6.11 -10.82 -9.46
N LEU A 14 -7.09 -10.46 -8.64
CA LEU A 14 -7.04 -9.40 -7.64
C LEU A 14 -7.14 -10.00 -6.22
N GLN A 15 -6.62 -11.21 -6.03
CA GLN A 15 -6.70 -11.91 -4.75
C GLN A 15 -5.90 -11.21 -3.66
N LEU A 16 -4.73 -10.64 -3.99
CA LEU A 16 -3.81 -10.02 -3.03
C LEU A 16 -3.64 -10.91 -1.77
N ASN A 17 -3.84 -10.34 -0.58
CA ASN A 17 -3.81 -11.05 0.69
C ASN A 17 -5.18 -11.53 1.18
N LEU A 18 -6.23 -11.44 0.35
CA LEU A 18 -7.55 -11.97 0.68
C LEU A 18 -7.46 -13.49 0.83
N PRO A 19 -7.96 -14.08 1.94
CA PRO A 19 -7.92 -15.53 2.14
C PRO A 19 -8.74 -16.26 1.07
N VAL A 20 -8.40 -17.54 0.84
CA VAL A 20 -9.15 -18.39 -0.08
C VAL A 20 -10.44 -18.84 0.60
N VAL A 21 -11.49 -18.07 0.42
CA VAL A 21 -12.82 -18.30 0.98
C VAL A 21 -13.90 -17.94 -0.05
N PRO A 22 -15.10 -18.51 0.05
CA PRO A 22 -16.22 -18.07 -0.78
C PRO A 22 -16.52 -16.60 -0.54
N ILE A 23 -16.71 -15.86 -1.63
CA ILE A 23 -17.15 -14.47 -1.61
C ILE A 23 -18.64 -14.45 -1.83
N HIS A 24 -19.39 -13.83 -0.90
CA HIS A 24 -20.83 -13.74 -0.98
C HIS A 24 -21.30 -12.50 -1.73
N ASP A 25 -20.58 -11.39 -1.50
CA ASP A 25 -20.94 -10.12 -2.11
C ASP A 25 -19.75 -9.17 -2.10
N PHE A 26 -19.81 -8.13 -2.92
CA PHE A 26 -18.87 -7.03 -2.87
C PHE A 26 -19.53 -5.73 -3.31
N VAL A 27 -19.02 -4.63 -2.81
CA VAL A 27 -19.46 -3.29 -3.17
C VAL A 27 -18.27 -2.35 -3.28
N VAL A 28 -18.34 -1.46 -4.25
CA VAL A 28 -17.42 -0.33 -4.34
C VAL A 28 -18.08 0.88 -3.72
N LYS A 29 -17.51 1.37 -2.63
CA LYS A 29 -17.95 2.60 -1.95
C LYS A 29 -16.87 3.65 -2.11
N GLU A 30 -17.20 4.73 -2.83
CA GLU A 30 -16.22 5.74 -3.24
C GLU A 30 -15.07 5.12 -4.04
N ASN A 31 -13.90 4.96 -3.45
CA ASN A 31 -12.74 4.29 -4.04
C ASN A 31 -12.30 3.04 -3.28
N ASP A 32 -13.09 2.56 -2.34
CA ASP A 32 -12.75 1.36 -1.58
C ASP A 32 -13.58 0.16 -2.09
N LEU A 33 -12.95 -0.99 -2.25
CA LEU A 33 -13.63 -2.24 -2.57
C LEU A 33 -13.85 -3.03 -1.28
N ILE A 34 -15.10 -3.22 -0.89
CA ILE A 34 -15.51 -3.94 0.31
C ILE A 34 -16.02 -5.31 -0.11
N VAL A 35 -15.49 -6.36 0.48
CA VAL A 35 -15.77 -7.76 0.15
C VAL A 35 -16.36 -8.47 1.35
N ALA A 36 -17.54 -9.08 1.20
CA ALA A 36 -18.18 -9.93 2.19
C ALA A 36 -17.77 -11.39 1.98
N THR A 37 -17.09 -11.99 2.95
CA THR A 37 -16.59 -13.36 2.86
C THR A 37 -17.42 -14.32 3.69
N HIS A 38 -17.38 -15.61 3.38
CA HIS A 38 -17.96 -16.66 4.22
C HIS A 38 -17.01 -17.01 5.36
N GLY A 39 -17.39 -16.61 6.57
CA GLY A 39 -16.67 -17.00 7.80
C GLY A 39 -15.33 -16.27 8.06
N ARG A 40 -14.97 -15.27 7.25
CA ARG A 40 -13.75 -14.45 7.45
C ARG A 40 -14.03 -12.95 7.47
N SER A 41 -15.26 -12.57 7.88
CA SER A 41 -15.67 -11.16 8.03
C SER A 41 -15.63 -10.36 6.72
N PHE A 42 -15.55 -9.06 6.82
CA PHE A 42 -15.41 -8.12 5.70
C PHE A 42 -13.94 -7.79 5.47
N TRP A 43 -13.57 -7.72 4.20
CA TRP A 43 -12.25 -7.29 3.76
C TRP A 43 -12.38 -6.02 2.93
N ILE A 44 -11.46 -5.10 3.12
CA ILE A 44 -11.48 -3.82 2.42
C ILE A 44 -10.15 -3.66 1.69
N LEU A 45 -10.23 -3.45 0.38
CA LEU A 45 -9.11 -2.94 -0.40
C LEU A 45 -9.27 -1.43 -0.48
N ASP A 46 -8.47 -0.74 0.31
CA ASP A 46 -8.47 0.72 0.36
C ASP A 46 -7.90 1.28 -0.93
N ASP A 47 -8.63 2.21 -1.52
CA ASP A 47 -8.24 3.00 -2.67
C ASP A 47 -7.92 2.20 -3.94
N ILE A 48 -8.95 1.87 -4.71
CA ILE A 48 -8.82 1.28 -6.05
C ILE A 48 -8.59 2.31 -7.16
N SER A 49 -8.46 3.61 -6.83
CA SER A 49 -8.20 4.65 -7.83
C SER A 49 -6.91 4.43 -8.63
N PRO A 50 -5.83 3.87 -8.03
CA PRO A 50 -4.64 3.52 -8.80
C PRO A 50 -4.91 2.51 -9.92
N LEU A 51 -5.79 1.51 -9.69
CA LEU A 51 -6.14 0.53 -10.71
C LEU A 51 -6.88 1.16 -11.89
N ARG A 52 -7.70 2.19 -11.63
CA ARG A 52 -8.43 2.94 -12.67
C ARG A 52 -7.53 3.90 -13.45
N SER A 53 -6.36 4.22 -12.91
CA SER A 53 -5.42 5.21 -13.45
C SER A 53 -4.21 4.56 -14.11
N ILE A 54 -4.19 3.23 -14.24
CA ILE A 54 -3.13 2.52 -14.96
C ILE A 54 -3.14 3.01 -16.42
N PRO A 55 -2.00 3.51 -16.94
CA PRO A 55 -1.94 3.98 -18.31
C PRO A 55 -2.25 2.87 -19.30
N SER A 56 -3.19 3.12 -20.22
CA SER A 56 -3.53 2.17 -21.31
C SER A 56 -2.44 2.09 -22.37
N SER A 57 -1.49 3.01 -22.37
CA SER A 57 -0.36 3.04 -23.31
C SER A 57 0.97 3.07 -22.57
N THR A 58 1.99 2.59 -23.24
CA THR A 58 3.39 2.46 -22.78
C THR A 58 4.07 3.80 -22.49
N SER A 59 3.46 4.68 -21.69
CA SER A 59 4.18 5.86 -21.17
C SER A 59 5.25 5.40 -20.18
N ASN A 60 6.46 5.92 -20.32
CA ASN A 60 7.62 5.46 -19.58
C ASN A 60 7.51 5.59 -18.06
N CYS A 61 6.71 6.54 -17.57
CA CYS A 61 6.50 6.78 -16.15
C CYS A 61 5.24 7.62 -15.95
N ALA A 62 4.42 7.27 -14.98
CA ALA A 62 3.25 8.05 -14.60
C ALA A 62 3.11 8.11 -13.08
N LEU A 63 2.97 9.32 -12.54
CA LEU A 63 2.58 9.53 -11.16
C LEU A 63 1.05 9.56 -11.10
N ILE A 64 0.48 8.70 -10.24
CA ILE A 64 -0.96 8.65 -10.00
C ILE A 64 -1.29 9.67 -8.92
N ALA A 65 -2.35 10.46 -9.14
CA ALA A 65 -2.79 11.46 -8.16
C ALA A 65 -3.07 10.79 -6.81
N PRO A 66 -2.39 11.17 -5.73
CA PRO A 66 -2.59 10.55 -4.44
C PRO A 66 -3.92 10.96 -3.83
N ARG A 67 -4.51 10.06 -3.05
CA ARG A 67 -5.63 10.38 -2.17
C ARG A 67 -5.19 11.38 -1.09
N ALA A 68 -6.10 12.24 -0.65
CA ALA A 68 -5.83 13.13 0.48
C ALA A 68 -5.46 12.30 1.72
N ALA A 69 -4.33 12.64 2.33
CA ALA A 69 -3.86 12.01 3.55
C ALA A 69 -4.09 12.96 4.74
N ILE A 70 -4.54 12.40 5.86
CA ILE A 70 -4.73 13.15 7.09
C ILE A 70 -3.50 12.93 7.97
N ARG A 71 -2.81 14.01 8.30
CA ARG A 71 -1.74 13.95 9.29
C ARG A 71 -2.34 13.75 10.68
N GLN A 72 -2.16 12.55 11.22
CA GLN A 72 -2.61 12.22 12.57
C GLN A 72 -1.41 12.15 13.51
N ASN A 73 -1.61 12.71 14.72
CA ASN A 73 -0.63 12.61 15.79
C ASN A 73 -1.21 11.65 16.86
N ILE A 74 -0.83 10.38 16.80
CA ILE A 74 -1.33 9.35 17.70
C ILE A 74 -0.38 9.28 18.91
N HIS A 75 -0.74 9.93 20.01
CA HIS A 75 0.20 10.18 21.10
C HIS A 75 0.31 9.11 22.18
N TRP A 76 -0.72 8.37 22.52
CA TRP A 76 -0.64 7.59 23.75
C TRP A 76 -0.81 6.06 23.56
N SER A 77 -1.52 5.62 22.57
CA SER A 77 -1.67 4.18 22.33
C SER A 77 -0.48 3.56 21.59
N ALA A 78 0.22 4.35 20.78
CA ALA A 78 1.38 3.89 20.02
C ALA A 78 2.57 3.49 20.93
N GLY A 79 2.72 4.11 22.11
CA GLY A 79 3.81 3.79 23.04
C GLY A 79 3.56 2.56 23.92
N LEU A 80 2.33 2.13 24.08
CA LEU A 80 1.99 1.01 24.96
C LEU A 80 2.06 -0.37 24.26
N PHE A 81 2.04 -0.39 22.94
CA PHE A 81 1.94 -1.61 22.14
C PHE A 81 2.99 -1.67 21.02
N ASN A 82 4.02 -0.84 21.07
CA ASN A 82 5.12 -0.85 20.11
C ASN A 82 5.92 -2.15 20.19
N GLY A 83 5.40 -3.18 19.53
CA GLY A 83 6.24 -4.24 19.01
C GLY A 83 6.69 -3.86 17.60
N ASP A 84 7.76 -4.47 17.12
CA ASP A 84 8.22 -4.33 15.73
C ASP A 84 7.09 -4.74 14.76
N GLY A 85 6.35 -3.77 14.22
CA GLY A 85 5.27 -4.00 13.27
C GLY A 85 4.03 -3.13 13.51
N LYS A 86 3.02 -3.21 12.63
CA LYS A 86 1.77 -2.46 12.75
C LYS A 86 1.01 -2.90 13.99
N ASP A 87 0.78 -1.95 14.89
CA ASP A 87 -0.04 -2.20 16.07
C ASP A 87 -1.52 -2.19 15.70
N TYR A 88 -2.12 -3.37 15.72
CA TYR A 88 -3.55 -3.44 15.97
C TYR A 88 -3.75 -3.18 17.45
N SER A 89 -4.40 -2.09 17.79
CA SER A 89 -4.85 -1.89 19.17
C SER A 89 -5.76 -3.07 19.53
N PRO A 90 -5.36 -3.96 20.46
CA PRO A 90 -6.18 -5.11 20.86
C PRO A 90 -7.25 -4.65 21.83
N ALA A 91 -7.83 -3.45 21.64
CA ALA A 91 -8.63 -2.81 22.67
C ALA A 91 -9.70 -3.73 23.23
N PHE A 92 -10.29 -4.63 22.46
CA PHE A 92 -11.28 -5.62 22.93
C PHE A 92 -11.45 -6.80 21.96
N GLY A 93 -10.45 -7.14 21.14
CA GLY A 93 -10.52 -8.22 20.17
C GLY A 93 -9.40 -9.25 20.35
N VAL A 94 -9.66 -10.46 19.93
CA VAL A 94 -8.62 -11.48 19.79
C VAL A 94 -7.69 -11.00 18.68
N PRO A 95 -6.38 -10.82 18.92
CA PRO A 95 -5.45 -10.48 17.86
C PRO A 95 -5.49 -11.57 16.78
N GLY A 96 -5.48 -11.16 15.52
CA GLY A 96 -5.43 -12.09 14.40
C GLY A 96 -4.19 -12.98 14.47
N THR A 97 -4.30 -14.20 13.94
CA THR A 97 -3.17 -15.11 13.87
C THR A 97 -2.07 -14.57 12.98
N SER A 98 -0.89 -14.40 13.51
CA SER A 98 0.26 -13.89 12.76
C SER A 98 1.52 -14.72 13.01
N TYR A 99 2.46 -14.67 12.09
CA TYR A 99 3.80 -15.21 12.25
C TYR A 99 4.84 -14.21 11.76
N ILE A 100 6.03 -14.33 12.31
CA ILE A 100 7.16 -13.49 11.92
C ILE A 100 8.04 -14.31 10.97
N THR A 101 8.28 -13.73 9.79
CA THR A 101 9.23 -14.28 8.80
C THR A 101 10.47 -13.39 8.79
N GLU A 102 11.64 -14.02 8.82
CA GLU A 102 12.89 -13.30 8.59
C GLU A 102 13.18 -13.28 7.08
N LEU A 103 13.35 -12.09 6.53
CA LEU A 103 13.69 -11.88 5.15
C LEU A 103 15.19 -12.14 4.92
N PRO A 104 15.65 -12.39 3.67
CA PRO A 104 17.04 -12.65 3.35
C PRO A 104 18.03 -11.53 3.77
N ASP A 105 17.55 -10.33 3.98
CA ASP A 105 18.28 -9.15 4.45
C ASP A 105 18.31 -9.01 5.99
N GLY A 106 17.76 -10.00 6.72
CA GLY A 106 17.70 -10.03 8.18
C GLY A 106 16.54 -9.24 8.80
N ARG A 107 15.70 -8.60 7.99
CA ARG A 107 14.51 -7.92 8.48
C ARG A 107 13.44 -8.93 8.89
N LYS A 108 12.71 -8.60 9.96
CA LYS A 108 11.56 -9.38 10.42
C LYS A 108 10.28 -8.75 9.90
N GLU A 109 9.52 -9.53 9.16
CA GLU A 109 8.19 -9.15 8.66
C GLU A 109 7.13 -9.96 9.40
N ARG A 110 6.10 -9.26 9.92
CA ARG A 110 4.93 -9.92 10.50
C ARG A 110 3.88 -10.12 9.41
N LYS A 111 3.45 -11.35 9.23
CA LYS A 111 2.42 -11.73 8.27
C LYS A 111 1.20 -12.25 9.00
N TYR A 112 0.06 -11.64 8.74
CA TYR A 112 -1.22 -12.07 9.27
C TYR A 112 -1.86 -13.10 8.35
N LEU A 113 -2.49 -14.14 8.94
CA LEU A 113 -3.09 -15.24 8.21
C LEU A 113 -4.57 -15.03 7.92
N ASP A 114 -5.25 -14.31 8.80
CA ASP A 114 -6.72 -14.23 8.84
C ASP A 114 -7.26 -12.82 9.05
N THR A 115 -6.39 -11.82 9.00
CA THR A 115 -6.76 -10.41 9.11
C THR A 115 -6.05 -9.57 8.04
N GLY A 116 -6.73 -8.52 7.58
CA GLY A 116 -6.12 -7.48 6.76
C GLY A 116 -5.25 -6.54 7.60
N GLU A 117 -4.40 -5.81 6.92
CA GLU A 117 -3.63 -4.73 7.53
C GLU A 117 -4.37 -3.41 7.38
N ASN A 118 -4.30 -2.55 8.39
CA ASN A 118 -4.79 -1.18 8.27
C ASN A 118 -3.95 -0.39 7.26
N PRO A 119 -4.54 0.63 6.61
CA PRO A 119 -3.77 1.55 5.80
C PRO A 119 -2.60 2.14 6.60
N PRO A 120 -1.41 2.29 5.99
CA PRO A 120 -0.28 2.90 6.68
C PRO A 120 -0.57 4.36 7.02
N LEU A 121 0.01 4.84 8.10
CA LEU A 121 0.01 6.26 8.42
C LEU A 121 0.89 7.00 7.41
N GLY A 122 0.35 8.07 6.80
CA GLY A 122 1.07 8.86 5.83
C GLY A 122 0.33 9.02 4.49
N ALA A 123 1.00 9.65 3.55
CA ALA A 123 0.51 9.77 2.19
C ALA A 123 0.99 8.59 1.34
N ILE A 124 0.06 7.87 0.73
CA ILE A 124 0.38 6.79 -0.18
C ILE A 124 0.49 7.36 -1.59
N LEU A 125 1.66 7.19 -2.19
CA LEU A 125 1.97 7.63 -3.54
C LEU A 125 2.08 6.40 -4.43
N TYR A 126 1.30 6.37 -5.50
CA TYR A 126 1.37 5.33 -6.51
C TYR A 126 1.99 5.89 -7.79
N TYR A 127 2.85 5.11 -8.43
CA TYR A 127 3.44 5.46 -9.71
C TYR A 127 3.68 4.22 -10.56
N TRP A 128 3.53 4.40 -11.86
CA TRP A 128 3.73 3.36 -12.85
C TRP A 128 5.10 3.49 -13.50
N LEU A 129 5.81 2.38 -13.65
CA LEU A 129 7.07 2.30 -14.38
C LEU A 129 6.96 1.24 -15.48
N ASP A 130 7.43 1.60 -16.67
CA ASP A 130 7.57 0.66 -17.78
C ASP A 130 8.86 -0.20 -17.65
N GLU A 131 9.02 -1.19 -18.53
CA GLU A 131 10.20 -2.05 -18.53
C GLU A 131 11.52 -1.29 -18.73
N LYS A 132 11.50 -0.16 -19.45
CA LYS A 132 12.71 0.66 -19.72
C LYS A 132 13.15 1.48 -18.52
N SER A 133 12.26 1.67 -17.57
CA SER A 133 12.49 2.46 -16.35
C SER A 133 12.94 1.62 -15.16
N VAL A 134 12.83 0.29 -15.28
CA VAL A 134 13.22 -0.65 -14.22
C VAL A 134 14.72 -0.58 -13.94
N GLY A 135 15.08 -0.65 -12.66
CA GLY A 135 16.47 -0.63 -12.21
C GLY A 135 17.14 0.75 -12.28
N LYS A 136 16.41 1.79 -12.69
CA LYS A 136 16.87 3.17 -12.61
C LYS A 136 16.53 3.73 -11.23
N ASP A 137 17.29 4.75 -10.82
CA ASP A 137 17.02 5.48 -9.59
C ASP A 137 15.69 6.23 -9.68
N VAL A 138 14.84 5.99 -8.70
CA VAL A 138 13.57 6.68 -8.56
C VAL A 138 13.70 7.77 -7.51
N LYS A 139 13.35 9.00 -7.89
CA LYS A 139 13.36 10.16 -7.01
C LYS A 139 11.95 10.74 -6.90
N ILE A 140 11.48 10.87 -5.68
CA ILE A 140 10.19 11.48 -5.35
C ILE A 140 10.45 12.75 -4.55
N SER A 141 10.02 13.89 -5.08
CA SER A 141 10.12 15.18 -4.41
C SER A 141 8.72 15.68 -4.06
N VAL A 142 8.50 15.93 -2.79
CA VAL A 142 7.26 16.54 -2.29
C VAL A 142 7.48 18.03 -2.12
N LYS A 143 6.57 18.85 -2.67
CA LYS A 143 6.63 20.30 -2.60
C LYS A 143 5.39 20.86 -1.94
N ASP A 144 5.54 21.93 -1.19
CA ASP A 144 4.43 22.70 -0.66
C ASP A 144 3.74 23.56 -1.75
N SER A 145 2.68 24.26 -1.38
CA SER A 145 1.94 25.16 -2.28
C SER A 145 2.75 26.33 -2.80
N LEU A 146 3.88 26.65 -2.18
CA LEU A 146 4.83 27.68 -2.62
C LEU A 146 5.96 27.12 -3.48
N GLY A 147 5.95 25.82 -3.79
CA GLY A 147 6.94 25.14 -4.59
C GLY A 147 8.23 24.78 -3.84
N ARG A 148 8.29 24.98 -2.53
CA ARG A 148 9.47 24.62 -1.71
C ARG A 148 9.45 23.11 -1.48
N ILE A 149 10.62 22.48 -1.61
CA ILE A 149 10.75 21.04 -1.35
C ILE A 149 10.65 20.81 0.16
N VAL A 150 9.71 19.99 0.57
CA VAL A 150 9.49 19.58 1.97
C VAL A 150 9.99 18.16 2.24
N ALA A 151 10.10 17.33 1.20
CA ALA A 151 10.71 16.00 1.33
C ALA A 151 11.32 15.55 0.01
N ASN A 152 12.44 14.83 0.10
CA ASN A 152 13.10 14.15 -1.03
C ASN A 152 13.37 12.71 -0.64
N CYS A 153 12.84 11.79 -1.42
CA CYS A 153 13.06 10.35 -1.26
C CYS A 153 13.75 9.80 -2.50
N ASP A 154 14.84 9.06 -2.31
CA ASP A 154 15.69 8.57 -3.38
C ASP A 154 15.96 7.08 -3.16
N SER A 155 15.69 6.25 -4.17
CA SER A 155 15.92 4.81 -4.12
C SER A 155 17.39 4.44 -3.95
N SER A 156 18.31 5.30 -4.40
CA SER A 156 19.76 5.11 -4.30
C SER A 156 20.36 5.45 -2.92
N ASN A 157 19.57 6.07 -2.04
CA ASN A 157 20.06 6.50 -0.74
C ASN A 157 20.29 5.31 0.20
N LYS A 158 21.54 4.91 0.40
CA LYS A 158 21.95 3.78 1.26
C LYS A 158 21.72 4.01 2.77
N LYS A 159 21.49 5.26 3.18
CA LYS A 159 21.34 5.62 4.60
C LYS A 159 19.89 5.68 5.08
N SER A 160 18.90 5.66 4.18
CA SER A 160 17.50 5.63 4.59
C SER A 160 17.04 4.20 4.85
N ASP A 161 16.15 4.03 5.83
CA ASP A 161 15.45 2.77 6.07
C ASP A 161 14.78 2.28 4.77
N ASP A 162 14.79 0.98 4.53
CA ASP A 162 14.22 0.39 3.32
C ASP A 162 12.75 0.73 3.12
N HIS A 163 12.00 0.96 4.20
CA HIS A 163 10.60 1.41 4.15
C HIS A 163 10.41 2.83 3.61
N ARG A 164 11.48 3.63 3.57
CA ARG A 164 11.49 5.02 3.08
C ARG A 164 12.10 5.16 1.70
N LYS A 165 12.29 4.06 0.99
CA LYS A 165 12.85 4.07 -0.37
C LYS A 165 11.76 3.80 -1.40
N PRO A 166 11.67 4.62 -2.45
CA PRO A 166 10.86 4.28 -3.62
C PRO A 166 11.36 2.99 -4.27
N THR A 167 10.43 2.15 -4.71
CA THR A 167 10.73 0.92 -5.45
C THR A 167 10.85 1.20 -6.94
N SER A 168 11.53 0.31 -7.70
CA SER A 168 11.66 0.41 -9.16
C SER A 168 11.29 -0.89 -9.87
N TYR A 169 10.09 -1.40 -9.58
CA TYR A 169 9.53 -2.58 -10.27
C TYR A 169 8.74 -2.19 -11.51
N VAL A 170 8.66 -3.11 -12.48
CA VAL A 170 7.73 -2.96 -13.61
C VAL A 170 6.30 -2.86 -13.09
N GLY A 171 5.53 -1.92 -13.64
CA GLY A 171 4.14 -1.75 -13.30
C GLY A 171 3.90 -0.80 -12.14
N LEU A 172 2.89 -1.09 -11.34
CA LEU A 172 2.44 -0.22 -10.26
C LEU A 172 3.35 -0.36 -9.04
N ASN A 173 3.97 0.75 -8.66
CA ASN A 173 4.77 0.87 -7.45
C ASN A 173 4.02 1.69 -6.41
N ARG A 174 4.33 1.43 -5.13
CA ARG A 174 3.75 2.09 -3.97
C ARG A 174 4.85 2.64 -3.08
N PHE A 175 4.75 3.90 -2.72
CA PHE A 175 5.62 4.56 -1.77
C PHE A 175 4.78 5.23 -0.68
N ILE A 176 5.23 5.18 0.57
CA ILE A 176 4.54 5.79 1.71
C ILE A 176 5.43 6.90 2.25
N TRP A 177 4.91 8.12 2.19
CA TRP A 177 5.54 9.26 2.85
C TRP A 177 4.87 9.51 4.21
N ASP A 178 5.65 9.45 5.27
CA ASP A 178 5.20 9.58 6.66
C ASP A 178 4.84 11.01 7.09
N LEU A 179 4.77 11.94 6.14
CA LEU A 179 4.46 13.36 6.34
C LEU A 179 5.48 14.09 7.25
N THR A 180 6.69 13.57 7.34
CA THR A 180 7.83 14.23 8.01
C THR A 180 8.70 14.97 6.99
N GLU A 181 9.36 16.04 7.45
CA GLU A 181 10.32 16.85 6.67
C GLU A 181 11.73 16.25 6.74
#